data_1cac52bd0845adcf768bdd42cfd1d9a7
#
_entry.id   1cac52bd0845adcf768bdd42cfd1d9a7
#
_cell.length_a   1.000
_cell.length_b   1.000
_cell.length_c   1.000
_cell.angle_alpha   90.00
_cell.angle_beta   90.00
_cell.angle_gamma   90.00
#
_symmetry.space_group_name_H-M   'P 1'
#
loop_
_entity.id
_entity.type
_entity.pdbx_description
1 polymer ?
#
loop_
_entity_poly.entity_id
_entity_poly.type
_entity_poly.pdbx_seq_one_letter_code
_entity_poly.pdbx_strand_id
1 'polypeptide(L)'
;MRRIALDSLEVPSSDAPPDFSWRSLLSQLTGIHLGPSKHEIQELELRDRIRAPLGSAFPIAVLNLKGGVGKTSIVEALGSTFADARTDRVIAVDVDAGDLADRHGCRNQLTMVDLLADRSATRYDDVRAYTCRNRAGLELLALPNYADTDWFIERDDVFRAFSLLRNHYSVMLMDCGKALKSAVTEAVLLESRALVIVTNTSADAIDKTRTTIAWLSRNGYQRQVESAVLAINQTERGRPSGPVHQRLQQLSDHFAPNRVVFLPFDRHVHDGNEIALERLGKQSRRGYLEMAAALADKFPRRDLAAPAR
;
A
#
# COMPACT_ATOMS: atom_id res chain seq x y z
N MET A 1 -7.02 -8.46 26.69
CA MET A 1 -7.69 -7.76 25.59
C MET A 1 -7.11 -6.35 25.50
N ARG A 2 -6.15 -6.09 24.61
CA ARG A 2 -5.69 -4.72 24.34
C ARG A 2 -6.73 -4.06 23.44
N ARG A 3 -7.52 -3.14 23.99
CA ARG A 3 -8.33 -2.20 23.23
C ARG A 3 -7.40 -1.44 22.28
N ILE A 4 -7.79 -1.31 21.01
CA ILE A 4 -7.10 -0.42 20.09
C ILE A 4 -7.21 0.98 20.70
N ALA A 5 -6.09 1.50 21.20
CA ALA A 5 -6.07 2.81 21.83
C ALA A 5 -6.13 3.87 20.73
N LEU A 6 -7.34 4.17 20.26
CA LEU A 6 -7.62 5.40 19.51
C LEU A 6 -7.51 6.66 20.43
N ASP A 7 -7.28 6.46 21.73
CA ASP A 7 -7.14 7.54 22.72
C ASP A 7 -5.79 8.28 22.67
N SER A 8 -4.80 7.77 21.93
CA SER A 8 -3.49 8.43 21.80
C SER A 8 -3.42 9.43 20.62
N LEU A 9 -4.54 10.08 20.29
CA LEU A 9 -4.57 11.20 19.32
C LEU A 9 -4.11 12.51 20.00
N GLU A 10 -2.93 12.50 20.62
CA GLU A 10 -2.24 13.76 20.87
C GLU A 10 -1.62 14.25 19.56
N VAL A 11 -2.10 15.39 19.08
CA VAL A 11 -1.53 16.10 17.93
C VAL A 11 -0.25 16.78 18.42
N PRO A 12 0.94 16.32 18.04
CA PRO A 12 2.12 17.14 18.24
C PRO A 12 2.11 18.23 17.17
N SER A 13 2.26 19.47 17.58
CA SER A 13 2.60 20.59 16.71
C SER A 13 3.86 20.25 15.92
N SER A 14 3.76 20.10 14.60
CA SER A 14 4.84 19.73 13.72
C SER A 14 5.61 20.95 13.24
N ASP A 15 6.62 21.36 14.00
CA ASP A 15 7.78 22.07 13.48
C ASP A 15 9.01 21.54 14.23
N ALA A 16 9.44 20.30 13.87
CA ALA A 16 10.69 19.74 14.37
C ALA A 16 11.65 19.53 13.19
N PRO A 17 12.88 20.00 13.30
CA PRO A 17 13.94 19.76 12.29
C PRO A 17 14.35 18.28 12.27
N PRO A 18 15.09 17.83 11.22
CA PRO A 18 15.44 16.43 11.00
C PRO A 18 16.17 15.84 12.22
N ASP A 19 15.87 14.59 12.53
CA ASP A 19 16.32 13.83 13.69
C ASP A 19 17.83 13.88 13.94
N PHE A 20 18.28 14.87 14.69
CA PHE A 20 19.51 14.76 15.45
C PHE A 20 19.17 14.07 16.77
N SER A 21 19.32 12.74 16.80
CA SER A 21 19.14 12.00 18.04
C SER A 21 20.21 12.42 19.04
N TRP A 22 19.82 13.05 20.18
CA TRP A 22 20.71 13.37 21.27
C TRP A 22 21.57 12.16 21.72
N ARG A 23 21.10 10.94 21.44
CA ARG A 23 21.81 9.68 21.68
C ARG A 23 23.02 9.51 20.76
N SER A 24 22.92 9.92 19.48
CA SER A 24 24.08 9.88 18.57
C SER A 24 25.14 10.90 18.99
N LEU A 25 24.72 12.06 19.48
CA LEU A 25 25.64 13.06 20.04
C LEU A 25 26.31 12.57 21.34
N LEU A 26 25.56 11.93 22.24
CA LEU A 26 26.11 11.33 23.45
C LEU A 26 27.10 10.19 23.15
N SER A 27 26.79 9.33 22.19
CA SER A 27 27.70 8.24 21.81
C SER A 27 29.01 8.78 21.18
N GLN A 28 28.94 9.87 20.42
CA GLN A 28 30.12 10.52 19.85
C GLN A 28 30.95 11.25 20.94
N LEU A 29 30.32 11.80 21.97
CA LEU A 29 31.01 12.56 23.01
C LEU A 29 31.52 11.70 24.18
N THR A 30 30.88 10.59 24.47
CA THR A 30 31.14 9.76 25.66
C THR A 30 31.59 8.34 25.36
N GLY A 31 31.53 7.89 24.10
CA GLY A 31 31.81 6.50 23.71
C GLY A 31 30.80 5.48 24.25
N ILE A 32 29.71 5.91 24.94
CA ILE A 32 28.69 5.04 25.49
C ILE A 32 27.65 4.75 24.41
N HIS A 33 27.69 3.55 23.85
CA HIS A 33 26.64 3.04 22.95
C HIS A 33 25.38 2.70 23.75
N LEU A 34 24.46 3.65 23.82
CA LEU A 34 23.10 3.36 24.28
C LEU A 34 22.45 2.48 23.21
N GLY A 35 22.13 1.23 23.55
CA GLY A 35 21.45 0.31 22.64
C GLY A 35 20.20 0.92 21.99
N PRO A 36 19.64 0.29 20.93
CA PRO A 36 18.51 0.83 20.19
C PRO A 36 17.30 1.09 21.11
N SER A 37 16.59 2.16 20.83
CA SER A 37 15.36 2.50 21.58
C SER A 37 14.28 1.44 21.32
N LYS A 38 13.27 1.34 22.19
CA LYS A 38 12.12 0.43 21.97
C LYS A 38 11.43 0.66 20.62
N HIS A 39 11.39 1.91 20.15
CA HIS A 39 10.84 2.25 18.84
C HIS A 39 11.70 1.75 17.69
N GLU A 40 13.01 1.89 17.77
CA GLU A 40 13.94 1.37 16.77
C GLU A 40 13.90 -0.17 16.70
N ILE A 41 13.81 -0.85 17.84
CA ILE A 41 13.64 -2.31 17.89
C ILE A 41 12.33 -2.72 17.19
N GLN A 42 11.21 -2.05 17.51
CA GLN A 42 9.93 -2.34 16.86
C GLN A 42 9.95 -2.07 15.35
N GLU A 43 10.62 -1.01 14.91
CA GLU A 43 10.76 -0.73 13.48
C GLU A 43 11.59 -1.81 12.78
N LEU A 44 12.68 -2.27 13.39
CA LEU A 44 13.50 -3.37 12.87
C LEU A 44 12.68 -4.66 12.77
N GLU A 45 11.90 -5.01 13.80
CA GLU A 45 11.03 -6.18 13.78
C GLU A 45 10.00 -6.11 12.63
N LEU A 46 9.39 -4.93 12.40
CA LEU A 46 8.47 -4.74 11.28
C LEU A 46 9.19 -4.92 9.94
N ARG A 47 10.38 -4.32 9.78
CA ARG A 47 11.19 -4.45 8.56
C ARG A 47 11.61 -5.90 8.30
N ASP A 48 11.95 -6.65 9.33
CA ASP A 48 12.31 -8.08 9.20
C ASP A 48 11.12 -8.93 8.73
N ARG A 49 9.92 -8.64 9.23
CA ARG A 49 8.69 -9.29 8.72
C ARG A 49 8.45 -8.96 7.25
N ILE A 50 8.62 -7.70 6.85
CA ILE A 50 8.47 -7.25 5.45
C ILE A 50 9.49 -7.94 4.53
N ARG A 51 10.70 -8.22 5.03
CA ARG A 51 11.78 -8.90 4.28
C ARG A 51 11.59 -10.42 4.16
N ALA A 52 10.56 -10.97 4.75
CA ALA A 52 10.29 -12.41 4.66
C ALA A 52 10.36 -12.88 3.19
N PRO A 53 11.01 -14.02 2.91
CA PRO A 53 11.17 -14.51 1.54
C PRO A 53 9.81 -14.90 0.94
N LEU A 54 9.63 -14.53 -0.32
CA LEU A 54 8.45 -14.86 -1.12
C LEU A 54 8.73 -16.08 -2.02
N GLY A 55 7.84 -17.07 -2.00
CA GLY A 55 7.90 -18.21 -2.90
C GLY A 55 7.33 -17.92 -4.30
N SER A 56 6.49 -16.91 -4.42
CA SER A 56 5.87 -16.47 -5.69
C SER A 56 5.37 -15.04 -5.54
N ALA A 57 5.06 -14.38 -6.65
CA ALA A 57 4.51 -13.02 -6.66
C ALA A 57 3.30 -12.87 -5.73
N PHE A 58 3.21 -11.73 -5.06
CA PHE A 58 2.18 -11.40 -4.09
C PHE A 58 1.42 -10.13 -4.50
N PRO A 59 0.36 -10.29 -5.31
CA PRO A 59 -0.49 -9.18 -5.71
C PRO A 59 -1.42 -8.75 -4.57
N ILE A 60 -1.54 -7.43 -4.40
CA ILE A 60 -2.34 -6.75 -3.37
C ILE A 60 -3.29 -5.80 -4.08
N ALA A 61 -4.60 -5.97 -3.93
CA ALA A 61 -5.57 -4.99 -4.40
C ALA A 61 -5.87 -3.95 -3.33
N VAL A 62 -5.79 -2.68 -3.69
CA VAL A 62 -6.16 -1.54 -2.82
C VAL A 62 -7.46 -0.96 -3.32
N LEU A 63 -8.53 -1.03 -2.54
CA LEU A 63 -9.87 -0.77 -3.03
C LEU A 63 -10.83 -0.12 -2.00
N ASN A 64 -11.82 0.60 -2.51
CA ASN A 64 -13.07 0.99 -1.86
C ASN A 64 -14.03 1.58 -2.91
N LEU A 65 -15.34 1.46 -2.69
CA LEU A 65 -16.41 2.14 -3.46
C LEU A 65 -16.36 3.66 -3.37
N LYS A 66 -15.82 4.21 -2.28
CA LYS A 66 -15.73 5.66 -2.07
C LYS A 66 -14.48 6.24 -2.75
N GLY A 67 -14.68 7.29 -3.56
CA GLY A 67 -13.61 8.12 -4.08
C GLY A 67 -13.06 9.08 -3.02
N GLY A 68 -11.79 9.50 -3.18
CA GLY A 68 -11.17 10.47 -2.28
C GLY A 68 -10.77 9.92 -0.90
N VAL A 69 -10.82 8.60 -0.67
CA VAL A 69 -10.35 8.00 0.59
C VAL A 69 -8.82 7.85 0.64
N GLY A 70 -8.11 8.11 -0.46
CA GLY A 70 -6.66 8.05 -0.55
C GLY A 70 -6.10 6.69 -0.99
N LYS A 71 -6.82 5.92 -1.82
CA LYS A 71 -6.32 4.64 -2.37
C LYS A 71 -4.97 4.81 -3.07
N THR A 72 -4.89 5.69 -4.05
CA THR A 72 -3.67 6.01 -4.81
C THR A 72 -2.51 6.42 -3.90
N SER A 73 -2.76 7.27 -2.89
CA SER A 73 -1.74 7.66 -1.91
C SER A 73 -1.23 6.47 -1.10
N ILE A 74 -2.14 5.56 -0.73
CA ILE A 74 -1.77 4.34 0.02
C ILE A 74 -0.99 3.40 -0.88
N VAL A 75 -1.37 3.21 -2.14
CA VAL A 75 -0.62 2.40 -3.10
C VAL A 75 0.81 2.89 -3.21
N GLU A 76 1.01 4.19 -3.41
CA GLU A 76 2.35 4.77 -3.56
C GLU A 76 3.18 4.66 -2.27
N ALA A 77 2.63 5.08 -1.12
CA ALA A 77 3.36 5.06 0.15
C ALA A 77 3.64 3.63 0.64
N LEU A 78 2.67 2.72 0.52
CA LEU A 78 2.82 1.32 0.89
C LEU A 78 3.80 0.60 -0.06
N GLY A 79 3.67 0.86 -1.37
CA GLY A 79 4.58 0.32 -2.38
C GLY A 79 6.02 0.80 -2.15
N SER A 80 6.20 2.09 -1.88
CA SER A 80 7.51 2.66 -1.51
C SER A 80 8.07 2.05 -0.22
N THR A 81 7.20 1.78 0.77
CA THR A 81 7.60 1.13 2.03
C THR A 81 8.08 -0.31 1.79
N PHE A 82 7.39 -1.06 0.92
CA PHE A 82 7.86 -2.39 0.50
C PHE A 82 9.19 -2.31 -0.26
N ALA A 83 9.32 -1.39 -1.21
CA ALA A 83 10.52 -1.24 -2.03
C ALA A 83 11.74 -0.80 -1.22
N ASP A 84 11.56 0.08 -0.22
CA ASP A 84 12.62 0.50 0.71
C ASP A 84 13.08 -0.64 1.65
N ALA A 85 12.14 -1.46 2.08
CA ALA A 85 12.45 -2.53 3.04
C ALA A 85 13.01 -3.80 2.38
N ARG A 86 12.65 -4.09 1.12
CA ARG A 86 12.96 -5.33 0.40
C ARG A 86 14.09 -5.12 -0.62
N THR A 87 14.77 -6.22 -0.96
CA THR A 87 15.80 -6.24 -2.02
C THR A 87 15.27 -6.72 -3.36
N ASP A 88 14.11 -7.38 -3.36
CA ASP A 88 13.41 -7.80 -4.58
C ASP A 88 12.49 -6.68 -5.10
N ARG A 89 11.99 -6.83 -6.32
CA ARG A 89 11.31 -5.77 -7.05
C ARG A 89 9.85 -5.63 -6.62
N VAL A 90 9.42 -4.39 -6.49
CA VAL A 90 8.04 -3.99 -6.14
C VAL A 90 7.50 -3.09 -7.23
N ILE A 91 6.27 -3.35 -7.65
CA ILE A 91 5.57 -2.54 -8.66
C ILE A 91 4.19 -2.11 -8.16
N ALA A 92 3.82 -0.89 -8.49
CA ALA A 92 2.46 -0.40 -8.43
C ALA A 92 1.89 -0.34 -9.85
N VAL A 93 0.64 -0.77 -10.01
CA VAL A 93 -0.05 -0.81 -11.30
C VAL A 93 -1.34 -0.03 -11.18
N ASP A 94 -1.50 0.98 -12.01
CA ASP A 94 -2.76 1.70 -12.14
C ASP A 94 -3.75 0.88 -12.96
N VAL A 95 -4.97 0.71 -12.47
CA VAL A 95 -6.05 0.01 -13.17
C VAL A 95 -7.35 0.81 -13.20
N ASP A 96 -7.30 2.12 -12.92
CA ASP A 96 -8.48 3.01 -12.88
C ASP A 96 -8.37 4.15 -13.89
N ALA A 97 -7.69 5.23 -13.55
CA ALA A 97 -7.81 6.48 -14.31
C ALA A 97 -6.50 7.22 -14.59
N GLY A 98 -5.35 6.66 -14.24
CA GLY A 98 -4.05 7.31 -14.46
C GLY A 98 -3.59 8.25 -13.34
N ASP A 99 -4.38 8.44 -12.29
CA ASP A 99 -4.05 9.34 -11.17
C ASP A 99 -2.74 8.97 -10.45
N LEU A 100 -2.36 7.68 -10.51
CA LEU A 100 -1.16 7.17 -9.86
C LEU A 100 0.11 7.68 -10.56
N ALA A 101 0.10 7.77 -11.89
CA ALA A 101 1.23 8.26 -12.68
C ALA A 101 1.52 9.74 -12.39
N ASP A 102 0.48 10.56 -12.34
CA ASP A 102 0.60 11.98 -12.04
C ASP A 102 1.18 12.20 -10.64
N ARG A 103 0.67 11.45 -9.66
CA ARG A 103 1.15 11.53 -8.29
C ARG A 103 2.60 11.09 -8.14
N HIS A 104 3.00 10.03 -8.85
CA HIS A 104 4.36 9.50 -8.82
C HIS A 104 5.39 10.42 -9.52
N GLY A 105 4.91 11.42 -10.25
CA GLY A 105 5.75 12.29 -11.07
C GLY A 105 6.39 11.53 -12.24
N CYS A 106 5.69 10.51 -12.74
CA CYS A 106 6.13 9.70 -13.85
C CYS A 106 6.29 10.54 -15.13
N ARG A 107 7.44 10.46 -15.77
CA ARG A 107 7.74 11.14 -17.03
C ARG A 107 7.87 10.18 -18.22
N ASN A 108 7.67 8.88 -17.99
CA ASN A 108 7.69 7.92 -19.08
C ASN A 108 6.44 8.08 -19.93
N GLN A 109 6.61 8.17 -21.24
CA GLN A 109 5.51 8.24 -22.19
C GLN A 109 4.96 6.84 -22.54
N LEU A 110 5.74 5.79 -22.29
CA LEU A 110 5.32 4.41 -22.50
C LEU A 110 4.47 3.93 -21.33
N THR A 111 3.38 3.27 -21.65
CA THR A 111 2.31 2.90 -20.73
C THR A 111 2.03 1.39 -20.74
N MET A 112 1.04 0.95 -19.99
CA MET A 112 0.57 -0.44 -20.00
C MET A 112 0.14 -0.88 -21.41
N VAL A 113 -0.47 0.02 -22.20
CA VAL A 113 -0.89 -0.30 -23.57
C VAL A 113 0.29 -0.68 -24.44
N ASP A 114 1.35 0.12 -24.37
CA ASP A 114 2.57 -0.10 -25.14
C ASP A 114 3.24 -1.41 -24.72
N LEU A 115 3.32 -1.67 -23.41
CA LEU A 115 3.85 -2.92 -22.86
C LEU A 115 3.05 -4.13 -23.34
N LEU A 116 1.73 -4.06 -23.32
CA LEU A 116 0.86 -5.18 -23.74
C LEU A 116 0.86 -5.38 -25.27
N ALA A 117 1.19 -4.36 -26.06
CA ALA A 117 1.36 -4.46 -27.50
C ALA A 117 2.72 -5.06 -27.88
N ASP A 118 3.74 -4.88 -27.06
CA ASP A 118 5.10 -5.40 -27.31
C ASP A 118 5.23 -6.87 -26.91
N ARG A 119 5.12 -7.76 -27.90
CA ARG A 119 5.30 -9.21 -27.70
C ARG A 119 6.75 -9.63 -27.42
N SER A 120 7.72 -8.74 -27.63
CA SER A 120 9.13 -9.00 -27.38
C SER A 120 9.55 -8.72 -25.93
N ALA A 121 8.75 -7.95 -25.18
CA ALA A 121 9.01 -7.60 -23.78
C ALA A 121 8.83 -8.82 -22.84
N THR A 122 9.85 -9.67 -22.78
CA THR A 122 9.83 -10.89 -21.96
C THR A 122 10.81 -10.86 -20.80
N ARG A 123 11.86 -10.07 -20.88
CA ARG A 123 12.88 -9.91 -19.84
C ARG A 123 12.55 -8.70 -18.98
N TYR A 124 13.11 -8.68 -17.76
CA TYR A 124 12.92 -7.55 -16.87
C TYR A 124 13.33 -6.21 -17.48
N ASP A 125 14.47 -6.17 -18.16
CA ASP A 125 14.97 -4.92 -18.77
C ASP A 125 14.02 -4.39 -19.84
N ASP A 126 13.34 -5.28 -20.56
CA ASP A 126 12.33 -4.90 -21.55
C ASP A 126 11.10 -4.28 -20.83
N VAL A 127 10.58 -4.95 -19.78
CA VAL A 127 9.45 -4.44 -18.98
C VAL A 127 9.81 -3.12 -18.27
N ARG A 128 11.04 -2.99 -17.82
CA ARG A 128 11.53 -1.78 -17.13
C ARG A 128 11.47 -0.54 -18.00
N ALA A 129 11.57 -0.68 -19.31
CA ALA A 129 11.44 0.45 -20.26
C ALA A 129 10.05 1.11 -20.21
N TYR A 130 9.02 0.39 -19.76
CA TYR A 130 7.63 0.85 -19.67
C TYR A 130 7.25 1.36 -18.28
N THR A 131 8.15 1.31 -17.31
CA THR A 131 7.87 1.72 -15.92
C THR A 131 8.60 3.01 -15.54
N CYS A 132 8.08 3.71 -14.54
CA CYS A 132 8.80 4.75 -13.82
C CYS A 132 9.30 4.17 -12.49
N ARG A 133 10.34 4.76 -11.89
CA ARG A 133 10.87 4.33 -10.61
C ARG A 133 11.13 5.54 -9.73
N ASN A 134 10.62 5.51 -8.49
CA ASN A 134 10.87 6.55 -7.51
C ASN A 134 12.16 6.29 -6.70
N ARG A 135 12.47 7.21 -5.79
CA ARG A 135 13.68 7.15 -4.94
C ARG A 135 13.69 5.95 -3.99
N ALA A 136 12.55 5.50 -3.53
CA ALA A 136 12.42 4.32 -2.67
C ALA A 136 12.63 3.00 -3.43
N GLY A 137 12.66 3.04 -4.76
CA GLY A 137 12.81 1.86 -5.60
C GLY A 137 11.49 1.25 -6.08
N LEU A 138 10.34 1.85 -5.74
CA LEU A 138 9.04 1.44 -6.28
C LEU A 138 8.99 1.74 -7.77
N GLU A 139 8.61 0.75 -8.55
CA GLU A 139 8.29 0.92 -9.95
C GLU A 139 6.79 1.12 -10.15
N LEU A 140 6.42 1.88 -11.17
CA LEU A 140 5.05 2.16 -11.53
C LEU A 140 4.82 1.82 -13.00
N LEU A 141 3.79 1.05 -13.29
CA LEU A 141 3.23 0.88 -14.62
C LEU A 141 1.97 1.73 -14.74
N ALA A 142 2.05 2.76 -15.58
CA ALA A 142 0.98 3.72 -15.78
C ALA A 142 -0.02 3.27 -16.83
N LEU A 143 -1.26 3.73 -16.73
CA LEU A 143 -2.21 3.79 -17.83
C LEU A 143 -1.89 5.01 -18.71
N PRO A 144 -2.29 5.01 -20.01
CA PRO A 144 -2.24 6.21 -20.80
C PRO A 144 -3.15 7.29 -20.21
N ASN A 145 -2.82 8.56 -20.47
CA ASN A 145 -3.65 9.66 -20.02
C ASN A 145 -5.04 9.54 -20.69
N TYR A 146 -6.07 9.57 -19.85
CA TYR A 146 -7.46 9.44 -20.30
C TYR A 146 -7.88 10.44 -21.39
N ALA A 147 -7.28 11.64 -21.38
CA ALA A 147 -7.57 12.68 -22.36
C ALA A 147 -6.93 12.43 -23.74
N ASP A 148 -5.91 11.56 -23.81
CA ASP A 148 -5.07 11.38 -24.99
C ASP A 148 -5.33 10.06 -25.73
N THR A 149 -6.29 9.25 -25.25
CA THR A 149 -6.57 7.92 -25.81
C THR A 149 -8.04 7.53 -25.71
N ASP A 150 -8.52 6.80 -26.72
CA ASP A 150 -9.81 6.10 -26.69
C ASP A 150 -9.69 4.66 -26.12
N TRP A 151 -8.49 4.25 -25.74
CA TRP A 151 -8.26 2.92 -25.18
C TRP A 151 -8.72 2.86 -23.72
N PHE A 152 -9.36 1.77 -23.38
CA PHE A 152 -9.79 1.44 -22.01
C PHE A 152 -9.21 0.09 -21.61
N ILE A 153 -8.77 0.00 -20.34
CA ILE A 153 -8.33 -1.27 -19.78
C ILE A 153 -9.51 -2.25 -19.70
N GLU A 154 -9.30 -3.45 -20.18
CA GLU A 154 -10.26 -4.53 -20.16
C GLU A 154 -9.78 -5.68 -19.24
N ARG A 155 -10.68 -6.63 -19.00
CA ARG A 155 -10.41 -7.81 -18.17
C ARG A 155 -9.17 -8.59 -18.62
N ASP A 156 -9.06 -8.81 -19.93
CA ASP A 156 -7.98 -9.60 -20.52
C ASP A 156 -6.63 -8.87 -20.45
N ASP A 157 -6.64 -7.53 -20.50
CA ASP A 157 -5.44 -6.73 -20.29
C ASP A 157 -4.89 -6.90 -18.87
N VAL A 158 -5.78 -6.95 -17.87
CA VAL A 158 -5.39 -7.24 -16.49
C VAL A 158 -4.70 -8.60 -16.38
N PHE A 159 -5.29 -9.65 -16.93
CA PHE A 159 -4.69 -11.00 -16.89
C PHE A 159 -3.35 -11.06 -17.62
N ARG A 160 -3.24 -10.39 -18.76
CA ARG A 160 -1.98 -10.30 -19.53
C ARG A 160 -0.91 -9.56 -18.76
N ALA A 161 -1.24 -8.40 -18.15
CA ALA A 161 -0.33 -7.65 -17.29
C ALA A 161 0.14 -8.48 -16.11
N PHE A 162 -0.78 -9.12 -15.38
CA PHE A 162 -0.41 -10.02 -14.26
C PHE A 162 0.49 -11.18 -14.71
N SER A 163 0.17 -11.81 -15.84
CA SER A 163 0.96 -12.92 -16.37
C SER A 163 2.40 -12.53 -16.67
N LEU A 164 2.61 -11.32 -17.17
CA LEU A 164 3.93 -10.78 -17.48
C LEU A 164 4.64 -10.34 -16.18
N LEU A 165 4.00 -9.49 -15.39
CA LEU A 165 4.63 -8.83 -14.24
C LEU A 165 5.01 -9.80 -13.11
N ARG A 166 4.22 -10.88 -12.87
CA ARG A 166 4.51 -11.87 -11.83
C ARG A 166 5.85 -12.58 -12.00
N ASN A 167 6.43 -12.55 -13.19
CA ASN A 167 7.74 -13.15 -13.46
C ASN A 167 8.90 -12.26 -13.05
N HIS A 168 8.63 -10.96 -12.80
CA HIS A 168 9.65 -9.94 -12.59
C HIS A 168 9.55 -9.23 -11.24
N TYR A 169 8.36 -9.23 -10.64
CA TYR A 169 8.08 -8.50 -9.40
C TYR A 169 7.56 -9.43 -8.31
N SER A 170 8.10 -9.27 -7.12
CA SER A 170 7.71 -10.07 -5.95
C SER A 170 6.46 -9.53 -5.27
N VAL A 171 6.31 -8.22 -5.15
CA VAL A 171 5.12 -7.55 -4.61
C VAL A 171 4.53 -6.65 -5.69
N MET A 172 3.23 -6.76 -5.88
CA MET A 172 2.48 -5.98 -6.87
C MET A 172 1.30 -5.30 -6.18
N LEU A 173 1.20 -3.98 -6.26
CA LEU A 173 0.07 -3.21 -5.71
C LEU A 173 -0.81 -2.72 -6.85
N MET A 174 -2.11 -3.03 -6.77
CA MET A 174 -3.08 -2.63 -7.79
C MET A 174 -3.91 -1.48 -7.25
N ASP A 175 -3.82 -0.30 -7.88
CA ASP A 175 -4.68 0.84 -7.56
C ASP A 175 -6.04 0.68 -8.23
N CYS A 176 -7.03 0.20 -7.47
CA CYS A 176 -8.35 -0.10 -8.00
C CYS A 176 -9.26 1.12 -8.00
N GLY A 177 -10.09 1.22 -9.03
CA GLY A 177 -11.13 2.23 -9.14
C GLY A 177 -12.27 2.07 -8.13
N LYS A 178 -13.32 2.85 -8.36
CA LYS A 178 -14.55 2.85 -7.52
C LYS A 178 -15.53 1.75 -7.93
N ALA A 179 -15.38 1.19 -9.13
CA ALA A 179 -16.36 0.29 -9.74
C ALA A 179 -16.08 -1.18 -9.35
N LEU A 180 -16.48 -1.60 -8.16
CA LEU A 180 -16.28 -3.00 -7.70
C LEU A 180 -16.86 -4.06 -8.65
N LYS A 181 -17.92 -3.73 -9.39
CA LYS A 181 -18.58 -4.66 -10.32
C LYS A 181 -18.02 -4.57 -11.74
N SER A 182 -16.93 -3.84 -11.98
CA SER A 182 -16.31 -3.83 -13.30
C SER A 182 -15.57 -5.14 -13.54
N ALA A 183 -15.52 -5.57 -14.81
CA ALA A 183 -14.77 -6.75 -15.21
C ALA A 183 -13.26 -6.62 -14.87
N VAL A 184 -12.73 -5.39 -14.90
CA VAL A 184 -11.37 -5.06 -14.50
C VAL A 184 -11.14 -5.33 -13.01
N THR A 185 -12.01 -4.79 -12.14
CA THR A 185 -11.89 -5.01 -10.69
C THR A 185 -12.05 -6.50 -10.33
N GLU A 186 -12.97 -7.20 -10.99
CA GLU A 186 -13.12 -8.65 -10.80
C GLU A 186 -11.85 -9.41 -11.19
N ALA A 187 -11.22 -9.06 -12.33
CA ALA A 187 -9.96 -9.67 -12.74
C ALA A 187 -8.84 -9.41 -11.72
N VAL A 188 -8.72 -8.18 -11.21
CA VAL A 188 -7.76 -7.83 -10.16
C VAL A 188 -8.01 -8.65 -8.89
N LEU A 189 -9.28 -8.78 -8.45
CA LEU A 189 -9.63 -9.56 -7.27
C LEU A 189 -9.32 -11.05 -7.41
N LEU A 190 -9.50 -11.63 -8.61
CA LEU A 190 -9.19 -13.03 -8.90
C LEU A 190 -7.69 -13.31 -8.81
N GLU A 191 -6.85 -12.37 -9.27
CA GLU A 191 -5.41 -12.49 -9.24
C GLU A 191 -4.79 -12.09 -7.88
N SER A 192 -5.52 -11.33 -7.05
CA SER A 192 -5.00 -10.80 -5.79
C SER A 192 -4.97 -11.83 -4.68
N ARG A 193 -3.87 -11.83 -3.93
CA ARG A 193 -3.67 -12.67 -2.74
C ARG A 193 -4.02 -11.98 -1.43
N ALA A 194 -4.02 -10.65 -1.43
CA ALA A 194 -4.38 -9.84 -0.28
C ALA A 194 -5.17 -8.60 -0.71
N LEU A 195 -5.92 -8.05 0.23
CA LEU A 195 -6.68 -6.81 0.05
C LEU A 195 -6.26 -5.77 1.09
N VAL A 196 -6.19 -4.51 0.65
CA VAL A 196 -6.22 -3.34 1.52
C VAL A 196 -7.53 -2.62 1.27
N ILE A 197 -8.41 -2.62 2.27
CA ILE A 197 -9.68 -1.91 2.21
C ILE A 197 -9.45 -0.55 2.86
N VAL A 198 -9.59 0.52 2.06
CA VAL A 198 -9.30 1.88 2.51
C VAL A 198 -10.57 2.59 2.90
N THR A 199 -10.61 3.19 4.08
CA THR A 199 -11.67 4.13 4.49
C THR A 199 -11.05 5.44 4.94
N ASN A 200 -11.87 6.49 5.07
CA ASN A 200 -11.44 7.69 5.77
C ASN A 200 -12.35 7.97 6.98
N THR A 201 -12.13 9.09 7.67
CA THR A 201 -12.84 9.47 8.89
C THR A 201 -14.19 10.15 8.62
N SER A 202 -14.81 9.97 7.45
CA SER A 202 -16.15 10.46 7.15
C SER A 202 -17.21 9.35 7.28
N ALA A 203 -18.43 9.72 7.69
CA ALA A 203 -19.54 8.78 7.84
C ALA A 203 -19.86 8.05 6.52
N ASP A 204 -19.88 8.79 5.40
CA ASP A 204 -20.16 8.21 4.08
C ASP A 204 -19.08 7.20 3.64
N ALA A 205 -17.79 7.47 3.90
CA ALA A 205 -16.75 6.52 3.58
C ALA A 205 -16.88 5.23 4.41
N ILE A 206 -17.23 5.33 5.68
CA ILE A 206 -17.44 4.16 6.55
C ILE A 206 -18.61 3.32 6.02
N ASP A 207 -19.72 3.95 5.65
CA ASP A 207 -20.89 3.23 5.12
C ASP A 207 -20.58 2.58 3.76
N LYS A 208 -19.84 3.25 2.88
CA LYS A 208 -19.35 2.67 1.62
C LYS A 208 -18.37 1.53 1.86
N THR A 209 -17.53 1.62 2.89
CA THR A 209 -16.62 0.54 3.27
C THR A 209 -17.38 -0.70 3.74
N ARG A 210 -18.42 -0.54 4.56
CA ARG A 210 -19.32 -1.65 4.94
C ARG A 210 -19.98 -2.29 3.73
N THR A 211 -20.44 -1.48 2.78
CA THR A 211 -21.01 -1.95 1.51
C THR A 211 -19.96 -2.73 0.70
N THR A 212 -18.72 -2.23 0.64
CA THR A 212 -17.60 -2.92 -0.04
C THR A 212 -17.36 -4.29 0.57
N ILE A 213 -17.23 -4.37 1.89
CA ILE A 213 -17.02 -5.64 2.62
C ILE A 213 -18.15 -6.60 2.39
N ALA A 214 -19.41 -6.14 2.52
CA ALA A 214 -20.58 -6.97 2.31
C ALA A 214 -20.67 -7.51 0.88
N TRP A 215 -20.31 -6.70 -0.12
CA TRP A 215 -20.30 -7.12 -1.51
C TRP A 215 -19.22 -8.18 -1.76
N LEU A 216 -17.99 -7.94 -1.29
CA LEU A 216 -16.88 -8.88 -1.41
C LEU A 216 -17.24 -10.24 -0.78
N SER A 217 -17.78 -10.23 0.44
CA SER A 217 -18.16 -11.46 1.15
C SER A 217 -19.24 -12.26 0.42
N ARG A 218 -20.23 -11.57 -0.21
CA ARG A 218 -21.33 -12.23 -0.95
C ARG A 218 -20.94 -12.72 -2.33
N ASN A 219 -19.83 -12.23 -2.89
CA ASN A 219 -19.39 -12.57 -4.25
C ASN A 219 -18.15 -13.50 -4.26
N GLY A 220 -17.93 -14.26 -3.20
CA GLY A 220 -16.91 -15.30 -3.17
C GLY A 220 -15.54 -14.86 -2.65
N TYR A 221 -15.37 -13.60 -2.23
CA TYR A 221 -14.10 -13.07 -1.72
C TYR A 221 -14.02 -13.08 -0.18
N GLN A 222 -14.82 -13.91 0.49
CA GLN A 222 -14.89 -13.98 1.95
C GLN A 222 -13.50 -14.20 2.59
N ARG A 223 -12.71 -15.13 2.04
CA ARG A 223 -11.36 -15.42 2.56
C ARG A 223 -10.40 -14.24 2.44
N GLN A 224 -10.48 -13.49 1.34
CA GLN A 224 -9.68 -12.29 1.15
C GLN A 224 -10.11 -11.19 2.13
N VAL A 225 -11.40 -11.01 2.38
CA VAL A 225 -11.93 -10.07 3.38
C VAL A 225 -11.45 -10.43 4.78
N GLU A 226 -11.53 -11.70 5.18
CA GLU A 226 -11.05 -12.18 6.49
C GLU A 226 -9.56 -11.93 6.71
N SER A 227 -8.79 -11.89 5.63
CA SER A 227 -7.35 -11.62 5.64
C SER A 227 -6.97 -10.19 5.28
N ALA A 228 -7.94 -9.34 4.94
CA ALA A 228 -7.70 -7.97 4.51
C ALA A 228 -7.11 -7.10 5.62
N VAL A 229 -6.39 -6.06 5.21
CA VAL A 229 -5.99 -4.96 6.08
C VAL A 229 -6.97 -3.81 5.88
N LEU A 230 -7.53 -3.31 6.97
CA LEU A 230 -8.33 -2.08 6.99
C LEU A 230 -7.39 -0.89 7.22
N ALA A 231 -7.27 -0.02 6.22
CA ALA A 231 -6.56 1.23 6.33
C ALA A 231 -7.55 2.37 6.61
N ILE A 232 -7.48 2.96 7.79
CA ILE A 232 -8.26 4.14 8.18
C ILE A 232 -7.38 5.36 7.92
N ASN A 233 -7.62 6.04 6.80
CA ASN A 233 -6.84 7.18 6.36
C ASN A 233 -7.51 8.50 6.80
N GLN A 234 -6.86 9.25 7.66
CA GLN A 234 -7.33 10.57 8.03
C GLN A 234 -6.94 11.58 6.95
N THR A 235 -7.87 11.90 6.06
CA THR A 235 -7.62 12.81 4.92
C THR A 235 -7.72 14.29 5.28
N GLU A 236 -8.28 14.62 6.44
CA GLU A 236 -8.49 16.00 6.91
C GLU A 236 -7.91 16.19 8.31
N ARG A 237 -7.56 17.42 8.62
CA ARG A 237 -7.10 17.80 9.98
C ARG A 237 -8.27 17.76 10.97
N GLY A 238 -7.94 17.45 12.22
CA GLY A 238 -8.90 17.44 13.32
C GLY A 238 -9.30 16.03 13.75
N ARG A 239 -10.01 15.92 14.87
CA ARG A 239 -10.49 14.64 15.40
C ARG A 239 -11.85 14.28 14.79
N PRO A 240 -12.10 13.02 14.45
CA PRO A 240 -13.44 12.59 14.09
C PRO A 240 -14.44 12.90 15.20
N SER A 241 -15.67 13.26 14.84
CA SER A 241 -16.74 13.45 15.83
C SER A 241 -17.02 12.13 16.58
N GLY A 242 -17.59 12.24 17.80
CA GLY A 242 -17.90 11.05 18.61
C GLY A 242 -18.70 9.97 17.87
N PRO A 243 -19.77 10.33 17.11
CA PRO A 243 -20.52 9.35 16.31
C PRO A 243 -19.68 8.68 15.20
N VAL A 244 -18.80 9.41 14.54
CA VAL A 244 -17.89 8.85 13.51
C VAL A 244 -16.88 7.91 14.16
N HIS A 245 -16.32 8.30 15.30
CA HIS A 245 -15.40 7.45 16.07
C HIS A 245 -16.04 6.10 16.44
N GLN A 246 -17.29 6.13 16.96
CA GLN A 246 -18.02 4.92 17.28
C GLN A 246 -18.25 4.01 16.05
N ARG A 247 -18.61 4.60 14.90
CA ARG A 247 -18.79 3.84 13.64
C ARG A 247 -17.47 3.22 13.15
N LEU A 248 -16.34 3.94 13.28
CA LEU A 248 -15.02 3.42 12.95
C LEU A 248 -14.65 2.25 13.87
N GLN A 249 -14.91 2.37 15.17
CA GLN A 249 -14.68 1.26 16.10
C GLN A 249 -15.48 0.02 15.72
N GLN A 250 -16.78 0.18 15.45
CA GLN A 250 -17.64 -0.93 15.00
C GLN A 250 -17.17 -1.55 13.67
N LEU A 251 -16.63 -0.74 12.74
CA LEU A 251 -16.05 -1.25 11.50
C LEU A 251 -14.77 -2.03 11.79
N SER A 252 -13.92 -1.51 12.66
CA SER A 252 -12.64 -2.13 13.04
C SER A 252 -12.82 -3.48 13.74
N ASP A 253 -13.90 -3.65 14.51
CA ASP A 253 -14.21 -4.89 15.24
C ASP A 253 -14.43 -6.10 14.31
N HIS A 254 -14.64 -5.87 13.00
CA HIS A 254 -14.73 -6.92 11.98
C HIS A 254 -13.35 -7.44 11.54
N PHE A 255 -12.26 -6.80 11.94
CA PHE A 255 -10.90 -7.15 11.56
C PHE A 255 -10.07 -7.56 12.77
N ALA A 256 -9.07 -8.41 12.56
CA ALA A 256 -8.11 -8.69 13.61
C ALA A 256 -7.33 -7.39 13.99
N PRO A 257 -7.02 -7.16 15.27
CA PRO A 257 -6.40 -5.91 15.73
C PRO A 257 -5.11 -5.53 15.00
N ASN A 258 -4.30 -6.52 14.62
CA ASN A 258 -3.07 -6.32 13.88
C ASN A 258 -3.28 -6.04 12.37
N ARG A 259 -4.51 -5.96 11.91
CA ARG A 259 -4.89 -5.67 10.52
C ARG A 259 -5.73 -4.39 10.39
N VAL A 260 -5.85 -3.63 11.45
CA VAL A 260 -6.43 -2.30 11.42
C VAL A 260 -5.31 -1.29 11.60
N VAL A 261 -5.08 -0.48 10.59
CA VAL A 261 -4.02 0.53 10.60
C VAL A 261 -4.65 1.90 10.48
N PHE A 262 -4.36 2.78 11.43
CA PHE A 262 -4.75 4.17 11.39
C PHE A 262 -3.58 5.00 10.82
N LEU A 263 -3.86 5.73 9.76
CA LEU A 263 -2.94 6.67 9.13
C LEU A 263 -3.40 8.09 9.49
N PRO A 264 -2.66 8.82 10.33
CA PRO A 264 -3.01 10.19 10.71
C PRO A 264 -2.91 11.12 9.50
N PHE A 265 -3.54 12.30 9.59
CA PHE A 265 -3.35 13.34 8.59
C PHE A 265 -1.85 13.66 8.44
N ASP A 266 -1.39 13.55 7.21
CA ASP A 266 -0.02 13.86 6.84
C ASP A 266 -0.03 14.91 5.71
N ARG A 267 0.60 16.06 5.97
CA ARG A 267 0.62 17.15 5.01
C ARG A 267 1.31 16.75 3.71
N HIS A 268 2.42 16.01 3.80
CA HIS A 268 3.15 15.56 2.62
C HIS A 268 2.30 14.65 1.73
N VAL A 269 1.51 13.75 2.32
CA VAL A 269 0.53 12.91 1.59
C VAL A 269 -0.59 13.76 1.00
N HIS A 270 -1.07 14.76 1.75
CA HIS A 270 -2.17 15.65 1.35
C HIS A 270 -1.80 16.57 0.18
N ASP A 271 -0.55 17.00 0.08
CA ASP A 271 -0.06 17.90 -0.98
C ASP A 271 -0.16 17.29 -2.39
N GLY A 272 -0.39 15.98 -2.52
CA GLY A 272 -0.71 15.32 -3.80
C GLY A 272 0.48 15.02 -4.70
N ASN A 273 1.71 15.32 -4.27
CA ASN A 273 2.94 15.05 -5.01
C ASN A 273 3.50 13.65 -4.71
N GLU A 274 4.61 13.28 -5.40
CA GLU A 274 5.38 12.07 -5.12
C GLU A 274 5.64 11.90 -3.62
N ILE A 275 5.38 10.72 -3.09
CA ILE A 275 5.55 10.43 -1.66
C ILE A 275 6.99 10.00 -1.38
N ALA A 276 7.75 10.92 -0.77
CA ALA A 276 9.08 10.63 -0.23
C ALA A 276 8.93 10.13 1.21
N LEU A 277 9.38 8.90 1.50
CA LEU A 277 9.19 8.27 2.81
C LEU A 277 9.85 9.06 3.96
N GLU A 278 10.96 9.71 3.69
CA GLU A 278 11.68 10.56 4.64
C GLU A 278 10.92 11.81 5.04
N ARG A 279 9.97 12.27 4.21
CA ARG A 279 9.12 13.45 4.47
C ARG A 279 7.83 13.12 5.22
N LEU A 280 7.49 11.83 5.31
CA LEU A 280 6.35 11.39 6.09
C LEU A 280 6.57 11.65 7.59
N GLY A 281 5.52 12.05 8.29
CA GLY A 281 5.51 12.10 9.74
C GLY A 281 5.82 10.73 10.36
N LYS A 282 6.40 10.70 11.55
CA LYS A 282 6.81 9.45 12.23
C LYS A 282 5.65 8.45 12.37
N GLN A 283 4.46 8.93 12.70
CA GLN A 283 3.27 8.09 12.87
C GLN A 283 2.78 7.53 11.53
N SER A 284 2.78 8.34 10.46
CA SER A 284 2.42 7.89 9.11
C SER A 284 3.39 6.82 8.62
N ARG A 285 4.69 7.07 8.74
CA ARG A 285 5.75 6.11 8.38
C ARG A 285 5.58 4.78 9.11
N ARG A 286 5.33 4.84 10.43
CA ARG A 286 5.08 3.65 11.23
C ARG A 286 3.82 2.91 10.78
N GLY A 287 2.72 3.62 10.48
CA GLY A 287 1.48 3.02 9.99
C GLY A 287 1.70 2.26 8.67
N TYR A 288 2.47 2.81 7.74
CA TYR A 288 2.81 2.10 6.50
C TYR A 288 3.69 0.86 6.73
N LEU A 289 4.64 0.92 7.67
CA LEU A 289 5.42 -0.26 8.08
C LEU A 289 4.54 -1.34 8.73
N GLU A 290 3.62 -0.96 9.62
CA GLU A 290 2.66 -1.89 10.25
C GLU A 290 1.75 -2.54 9.19
N MET A 291 1.26 -1.76 8.21
CA MET A 291 0.45 -2.26 7.09
C MET A 291 1.24 -3.24 6.23
N ALA A 292 2.45 -2.88 5.83
CA ALA A 292 3.32 -3.74 5.03
C ALA A 292 3.65 -5.04 5.75
N ALA A 293 3.96 -4.99 7.05
CA ALA A 293 4.24 -6.17 7.87
C ALA A 293 2.99 -7.07 8.03
N ALA A 294 1.80 -6.49 8.24
CA ALA A 294 0.55 -7.25 8.32
C ALA A 294 0.22 -8.00 7.01
N LEU A 295 0.56 -7.41 5.87
CA LEU A 295 0.45 -8.05 4.56
C LEU A 295 1.54 -9.12 4.37
N ALA A 296 2.77 -8.84 4.79
CA ALA A 296 3.89 -9.77 4.69
C ALA A 296 3.69 -11.05 5.52
N ASP A 297 2.93 -11.00 6.61
CA ASP A 297 2.53 -12.20 7.37
C ASP A 297 1.72 -13.20 6.54
N LYS A 298 1.22 -12.80 5.37
CA LYS A 298 0.48 -13.62 4.41
C LYS A 298 1.32 -14.11 3.24
N PHE A 299 2.59 -13.77 3.20
CA PHE A 299 3.47 -14.21 2.13
C PHE A 299 3.51 -15.73 2.03
N PRO A 300 3.34 -16.30 0.84
CA PRO A 300 3.52 -17.73 0.62
C PRO A 300 4.97 -18.08 0.94
N ARG A 301 5.16 -18.95 1.93
CA ARG A 301 6.50 -19.42 2.28
C ARG A 301 7.07 -20.19 1.09
N ARG A 302 8.33 -19.97 0.82
CA ARG A 302 9.09 -20.85 -0.05
C ARG A 302 9.22 -22.17 0.71
N ASP A 303 8.59 -23.24 0.21
CA ASP A 303 8.90 -24.57 0.71
C ASP A 303 10.40 -24.76 0.46
N LEU A 304 11.19 -24.69 1.53
CA LEU A 304 12.56 -25.16 1.50
C LEU A 304 12.42 -26.65 1.24
N ALA A 305 12.54 -27.04 -0.02
CA ALA A 305 12.62 -28.44 -0.40
C ALA A 305 13.66 -29.09 0.51
N ALA A 306 13.24 -30.11 1.25
CA ALA A 306 14.15 -30.88 2.07
C ALA A 306 15.33 -31.30 1.17
N PRO A 307 16.59 -31.23 1.64
CA PRO A 307 17.71 -31.66 0.85
C PRO A 307 17.46 -33.13 0.41
N ALA A 308 17.49 -33.35 -0.89
CA ALA A 308 17.41 -34.70 -1.44
C ALA A 308 18.45 -35.57 -0.73
N ARG A 309 17.98 -36.62 -0.07
CA ARG A 309 18.84 -37.65 0.59
C ARG A 309 19.57 -38.48 -0.47
#